data_b3a083dcaa3b6e79e9b548f02d4fc666
#
_entry.id   b3a083dcaa3b6e79e9b548f02d4fc666
#
_cell.length_a   1.000
_cell.length_b   1.000
_cell.length_c   1.000
_cell.angle_alpha   90.00
_cell.angle_beta   90.00
_cell.angle_gamma   90.00
#
_symmetry.space_group_name_H-M   'P 1'
#
loop_
_entity.id
_entity.type
_entity.pdbx_description
1 polymer ?
#
loop_
_entity_poly.entity_id
_entity_poly.type
_entity_poly.pdbx_seq_one_letter_code
_entity_poly.pdbx_strand_id
1 'polypeptide(L)'
;MFSIFKKQQVDLCSKVQGQLFVNGHPAKGIHVHRILTYSGEQEFSDSTITDSEGCFSLAKYSILSHKPNKPFFDSFTHQYIYAEFDGNKSLIWFAKHRGKDELDSFAKKLGNIIGDLTDPEVQFEFDSGVSQVKYFANSRCRWDTDFKVLEVFQD
;
A
#
# COMPACT_ATOMS: atom_id res chain seq x y z
N MET A 1 16.41 25.38 -14.73
CA MET A 1 16.12 26.57 -13.92
C MET A 1 14.65 26.71 -13.60
N PHE A 2 13.82 26.67 -14.58
CA PHE A 2 12.39 26.89 -14.37
C PHE A 2 11.65 25.70 -13.77
N SER A 3 12.35 24.56 -13.60
CA SER A 3 11.78 23.36 -12.98
C SER A 3 11.29 23.59 -11.54
N ILE A 4 11.87 24.56 -10.82
CA ILE A 4 11.42 24.87 -9.45
C ILE A 4 10.01 25.45 -9.42
N PHE A 5 9.53 25.98 -10.55
CA PHE A 5 8.18 26.54 -10.67
C PHE A 5 7.19 25.57 -11.29
N LYS A 6 7.67 24.45 -11.82
CA LYS A 6 6.80 23.41 -12.40
C LYS A 6 6.49 22.37 -11.35
N LYS A 7 5.22 21.95 -11.32
CA LYS A 7 4.83 20.79 -10.54
C LYS A 7 5.39 19.53 -11.18
N GLN A 8 5.87 18.63 -10.35
CA GLN A 8 6.29 17.31 -10.78
C GLN A 8 5.22 16.28 -10.39
N GLN A 9 5.12 15.23 -11.20
CA GLN A 9 4.27 14.09 -10.84
C GLN A 9 4.91 13.34 -9.69
N VAL A 10 4.11 13.04 -8.69
CA VAL A 10 4.51 12.21 -7.55
C VAL A 10 3.59 11.00 -7.52
N ASP A 11 4.16 9.83 -7.63
CA ASP A 11 3.42 8.57 -7.56
C ASP A 11 3.30 8.18 -6.09
N LEU A 12 2.11 8.32 -5.53
CA LEU A 12 1.88 8.04 -4.11
C LEU A 12 1.64 6.56 -3.85
N CYS A 13 1.03 5.86 -4.80
CA CYS A 13 0.72 4.45 -4.64
C CYS A 13 0.49 3.80 -6.00
N SER A 14 1.05 2.62 -6.19
CA SER A 14 0.79 1.80 -7.37
C SER A 14 -0.66 1.33 -7.39
N LYS A 15 -1.11 0.84 -8.54
CA LYS A 15 -2.41 0.18 -8.64
C LYS A 15 -2.48 -0.95 -7.62
N VAL A 16 -3.58 -1.01 -6.89
CA VAL A 16 -3.85 -2.08 -5.91
C VAL A 16 -4.92 -2.99 -6.48
N GLN A 17 -4.66 -4.27 -6.48
CA GLN A 17 -5.69 -5.24 -6.85
C GLN A 17 -5.45 -6.55 -6.13
N GLY A 18 -6.53 -7.24 -5.86
CA GLY A 18 -6.42 -8.52 -5.18
C GLY A 18 -7.75 -9.13 -4.84
N GLN A 19 -7.69 -10.11 -3.97
CA GLN A 19 -8.83 -10.89 -3.54
C GLN A 19 -8.74 -11.12 -2.04
N LEU A 20 -9.85 -10.89 -1.35
CA LEU A 20 -9.95 -11.04 0.09
C LEU A 20 -10.89 -12.18 0.44
N PHE A 21 -10.56 -12.86 1.54
CA PHE A 21 -11.31 -13.98 2.08
C PHE A 21 -11.62 -13.77 3.56
N VAL A 22 -12.61 -14.47 4.04
CA VAL A 22 -12.94 -14.58 5.47
C VAL A 22 -13.14 -16.08 5.75
N ASN A 23 -12.25 -16.65 6.56
CA ASN A 23 -12.27 -18.09 6.85
C ASN A 23 -12.33 -18.94 5.58
N GLY A 24 -11.54 -18.59 4.57
CA GLY A 24 -11.44 -19.32 3.32
C GLY A 24 -12.56 -19.07 2.31
N HIS A 25 -13.54 -18.23 2.64
CA HIS A 25 -14.64 -17.88 1.74
C HIS A 25 -14.43 -16.48 1.17
N PRO A 26 -14.78 -16.23 -0.12
CA PRO A 26 -14.68 -14.89 -0.69
C PRO A 26 -15.37 -13.83 0.16
N ALA A 27 -14.68 -12.73 0.42
CA ALA A 27 -15.17 -11.63 1.24
C ALA A 27 -15.97 -10.65 0.38
N LYS A 28 -17.25 -10.91 0.17
CA LYS A 28 -18.13 -10.08 -0.65
C LYS A 28 -18.57 -8.81 0.06
N GLY A 29 -18.61 -7.69 -0.65
CA GLY A 29 -19.21 -6.45 -0.15
C GLY A 29 -18.42 -5.76 0.93
N ILE A 30 -17.13 -6.02 1.02
CA ILE A 30 -16.23 -5.42 2.02
C ILE A 30 -15.71 -4.09 1.50
N HIS A 31 -15.83 -3.04 2.32
CA HIS A 31 -15.25 -1.75 1.99
C HIS A 31 -13.75 -1.77 2.22
N VAL A 32 -12.99 -1.39 1.19
CA VAL A 32 -11.54 -1.27 1.24
C VAL A 32 -11.18 0.19 1.07
N HIS A 33 -10.48 0.74 2.05
CA HIS A 33 -10.09 2.15 2.09
C HIS A 33 -8.58 2.29 1.94
N ARG A 34 -8.16 3.30 1.20
CA ARG A 34 -6.75 3.67 1.08
C ARG A 34 -6.57 5.10 1.55
N ILE A 35 -5.59 5.29 2.44
CA ILE A 35 -5.18 6.61 2.93
C ILE A 35 -3.70 6.78 2.61
N LEU A 36 -3.38 7.89 1.95
CA LEU A 36 -2.01 8.23 1.54
C LEU A 36 -1.63 9.56 2.17
N THR A 37 -0.59 9.57 3.00
CA THR A 37 -0.11 10.78 3.64
C THR A 37 1.24 11.16 3.04
N TYR A 38 1.26 12.22 2.25
CA TYR A 38 2.46 12.67 1.54
C TYR A 38 3.29 13.59 2.41
N SER A 39 4.54 13.19 2.63
CA SER A 39 5.55 13.94 3.41
C SER A 39 5.04 14.39 4.78
N GLY A 40 4.14 13.57 5.37
CA GLY A 40 3.63 13.79 6.71
C GLY A 40 2.57 14.87 6.85
N GLU A 41 2.20 15.55 5.77
CA GLU A 41 1.30 16.70 5.84
C GLU A 41 0.01 16.52 5.05
N GLN A 42 0.12 16.26 3.75
CA GLN A 42 -1.04 16.16 2.86
C GLN A 42 -1.62 14.76 2.90
N GLU A 43 -2.91 14.66 3.03
CA GLU A 43 -3.63 13.38 3.06
C GLU A 43 -4.56 13.26 1.86
N PHE A 44 -4.55 12.09 1.25
CA PHE A 44 -5.41 11.73 0.13
C PHE A 44 -6.06 10.39 0.45
N SER A 45 -7.28 10.19 -0.01
CA SER A 45 -7.96 8.92 0.25
C SER A 45 -8.91 8.56 -0.88
N ASP A 46 -9.13 7.27 -1.02
CA ASP A 46 -10.14 6.69 -1.89
C ASP A 46 -10.59 5.35 -1.32
N SER A 47 -11.55 4.73 -1.98
CA SER A 47 -12.09 3.47 -1.50
C SER A 47 -12.75 2.68 -2.63
N THR A 48 -13.00 1.41 -2.36
CA THR A 48 -13.73 0.51 -3.25
C THR A 48 -14.46 -0.53 -2.41
N ILE A 49 -15.23 -1.38 -3.08
CA ILE A 49 -15.97 -2.46 -2.41
C ILE A 49 -15.64 -3.75 -3.16
N THR A 50 -15.39 -4.83 -2.41
CA THR A 50 -15.15 -6.14 -3.00
C THR A 50 -16.40 -6.68 -3.71
N ASP A 51 -16.18 -7.38 -4.80
CA ASP A 51 -17.26 -8.04 -5.55
C ASP A 51 -17.65 -9.40 -4.94
N SER A 52 -18.49 -10.16 -5.63
CA SER A 52 -18.95 -11.46 -5.16
C SER A 52 -17.85 -12.49 -4.98
N GLU A 53 -16.73 -12.32 -5.66
CA GLU A 53 -15.54 -13.19 -5.57
C GLU A 53 -14.55 -12.69 -4.52
N GLY A 54 -14.82 -11.58 -3.86
CA GLY A 54 -13.89 -10.93 -2.94
C GLY A 54 -12.83 -10.08 -3.64
N CYS A 55 -12.94 -9.88 -4.95
CA CYS A 55 -11.97 -9.13 -5.72
C CYS A 55 -12.20 -7.63 -5.61
N PHE A 56 -11.12 -6.87 -5.63
CA PHE A 56 -11.15 -5.41 -5.58
C PHE A 56 -9.98 -4.81 -6.33
N SER A 57 -10.10 -3.55 -6.69
CA SER A 57 -8.99 -2.78 -7.25
C SER A 57 -9.12 -1.30 -6.91
N LEU A 58 -7.97 -0.65 -6.77
CA LEU A 58 -7.84 0.80 -6.63
C LEU A 58 -6.83 1.26 -7.67
N ALA A 59 -7.17 2.31 -8.41
CA ALA A 59 -6.29 2.84 -9.44
C ALA A 59 -4.97 3.36 -8.85
N LYS A 60 -3.93 3.42 -9.67
CA LYS A 60 -2.70 4.12 -9.30
C LYS A 60 -3.05 5.54 -8.87
N TYR A 61 -2.44 6.01 -7.80
CA TYR A 61 -2.70 7.34 -7.26
C TYR A 61 -1.46 8.22 -7.44
N SER A 62 -1.61 9.31 -8.18
CA SER A 62 -0.53 10.26 -8.42
C SER A 62 -1.05 11.68 -8.22
N ILE A 63 -0.15 12.57 -7.85
CA ILE A 63 -0.45 14.00 -7.68
C ILE A 63 0.60 14.84 -8.41
N LEU A 64 0.31 16.12 -8.56
CA LEU A 64 1.29 17.10 -8.99
C LEU A 64 1.71 17.94 -7.79
N SER A 65 3.01 18.12 -7.59
CA SER A 65 3.54 18.83 -6.43
C SER A 65 4.82 19.59 -6.79
N HIS A 66 5.01 20.75 -6.16
CA HIS A 66 6.28 21.52 -6.23
C HIS A 66 7.30 21.01 -5.21
N LYS A 67 6.90 20.21 -4.23
CA LYS A 67 7.77 19.81 -3.14
C LYS A 67 9.05 19.11 -3.58
N PRO A 68 9.03 18.20 -4.59
CA PRO A 68 10.27 17.55 -5.04
C PRO A 68 11.34 18.50 -5.58
N ASN A 69 10.96 19.75 -5.91
CA ASN A 69 11.89 20.75 -6.42
C ASN A 69 12.64 21.50 -5.31
N LYS A 70 12.23 21.33 -4.05
CA LYS A 70 12.85 22.05 -2.93
C LYS A 70 14.19 21.40 -2.56
N PRO A 71 15.24 22.22 -2.28
CA PRO A 71 16.51 21.67 -1.82
C PRO A 71 16.34 20.85 -0.54
N PHE A 72 17.06 19.73 -0.45
CA PHE A 72 17.08 18.84 0.73
C PHE A 72 15.73 18.24 1.09
N PHE A 73 14.76 18.31 0.21
CA PHE A 73 13.46 17.71 0.45
C PHE A 73 13.50 16.19 0.24
N ASP A 74 13.10 15.44 1.27
CA ASP A 74 12.96 14.00 1.20
C ASP A 74 11.49 13.66 0.96
N SER A 75 11.17 13.23 -0.27
CA SER A 75 9.80 12.85 -0.64
C SER A 75 9.48 11.46 -0.13
N PHE A 76 8.39 11.33 0.60
CA PHE A 76 7.90 10.04 1.05
C PHE A 76 6.39 10.03 1.21
N THR A 77 5.81 8.84 1.13
CA THR A 77 4.37 8.62 1.31
C THR A 77 4.14 7.47 2.28
N HIS A 78 3.34 7.70 3.31
CA HIS A 78 2.81 6.61 4.10
C HIS A 78 1.58 6.06 3.39
N GLN A 79 1.60 4.77 3.11
CA GLN A 79 0.51 4.06 2.44
C GLN A 79 -0.22 3.22 3.48
N TYR A 80 -1.52 3.42 3.61
CA TYR A 80 -2.35 2.68 4.54
C TYR A 80 -3.61 2.20 3.84
N ILE A 81 -3.77 0.88 3.75
CA ILE A 81 -4.94 0.25 3.13
C ILE A 81 -5.55 -0.69 4.14
N TYR A 82 -6.83 -0.54 4.39
CA TYR A 82 -7.55 -1.41 5.33
C TYR A 82 -8.92 -1.78 4.79
N ALA A 83 -9.42 -2.93 5.25
CA ALA A 83 -10.77 -3.40 4.99
C ALA A 83 -11.61 -3.21 6.26
N GLU A 84 -12.86 -2.80 6.09
CA GLU A 84 -13.82 -2.79 7.20
C GLU A 84 -14.41 -4.19 7.34
N PHE A 85 -14.08 -4.84 8.44
CA PHE A 85 -14.52 -6.20 8.68
C PHE A 85 -14.90 -6.36 10.15
N ASP A 86 -16.10 -6.85 10.39
CA ASP A 86 -16.62 -7.15 11.75
C ASP A 86 -16.52 -5.94 12.70
N GLY A 87 -16.81 -4.74 12.16
CA GLY A 87 -16.73 -3.50 12.93
C GLY A 87 -15.33 -2.98 13.20
N ASN A 88 -14.30 -3.61 12.64
CA ASN A 88 -12.91 -3.25 12.83
C ASN A 88 -12.22 -2.90 11.51
N LYS A 89 -11.08 -2.22 11.62
CA LYS A 89 -10.18 -1.97 10.49
C LYS A 89 -9.16 -3.09 10.41
N SER A 90 -9.29 -3.92 9.38
CA SER A 90 -8.34 -5.02 9.13
C SER A 90 -7.28 -4.57 8.16
N LEU A 91 -6.03 -4.55 8.60
CA LEU A 91 -4.92 -4.01 7.82
C LEU A 91 -4.60 -4.88 6.61
N ILE A 92 -4.68 -4.28 5.42
CA ILE A 92 -4.28 -4.91 4.16
C ILE A 92 -2.82 -4.57 3.84
N TRP A 93 -2.42 -3.31 4.07
CA TRP A 93 -1.07 -2.83 3.74
C TRP A 93 -0.73 -1.58 4.53
N PHE A 94 0.44 -1.56 5.12
CA PHE A 94 1.02 -0.35 5.69
C PHE A 94 2.51 -0.32 5.37
N ALA A 95 2.94 0.72 4.65
CA ALA A 95 4.34 0.88 4.28
C ALA A 95 4.69 2.34 4.04
N LYS A 96 5.98 2.64 4.15
CA LYS A 96 6.53 3.94 3.78
C LYS A 96 7.20 3.84 2.41
N HIS A 97 6.66 4.57 1.46
CA HIS A 97 7.17 4.64 0.08
C HIS A 97 8.06 5.87 -0.04
N ARG A 98 9.34 5.68 -0.31
CA ARG A 98 10.30 6.79 -0.48
C ARG A 98 10.40 7.18 -1.94
N GLY A 99 10.62 8.49 -2.16
CA GLY A 99 10.79 9.05 -3.50
C GLY A 99 9.47 9.39 -4.18
N LYS A 100 9.57 10.01 -5.33
CA LYS A 100 8.41 10.47 -6.11
C LYS A 100 7.94 9.48 -7.15
N ASP A 101 8.75 8.46 -7.45
CA ASP A 101 8.46 7.53 -8.54
C ASP A 101 7.94 6.21 -8.01
N GLU A 102 7.11 5.55 -8.83
CA GLU A 102 6.65 4.20 -8.54
C GLU A 102 7.84 3.25 -8.37
N LEU A 103 7.76 2.37 -7.37
CA LEU A 103 8.77 1.35 -7.11
C LEU A 103 8.25 -0.01 -7.55
N ASP A 104 9.00 -0.71 -8.38
CA ASP A 104 8.60 -2.01 -8.93
C ASP A 104 8.30 -3.03 -7.84
N SER A 105 9.07 -3.04 -6.76
CA SER A 105 8.87 -3.97 -5.64
C SER A 105 7.53 -3.73 -4.95
N PHE A 106 7.15 -2.46 -4.77
CA PHE A 106 5.85 -2.10 -4.21
C PHE A 106 4.72 -2.46 -5.18
N ALA A 107 4.91 -2.15 -6.47
CA ALA A 107 3.90 -2.45 -7.50
C ALA A 107 3.60 -3.94 -7.58
N LYS A 108 4.62 -4.79 -7.46
CA LYS A 108 4.45 -6.25 -7.47
C LYS A 108 3.64 -6.73 -6.28
N LYS A 109 3.89 -6.19 -5.08
CA LYS A 109 3.14 -6.56 -3.88
C LYS A 109 1.71 -6.06 -3.95
N LEU A 110 1.52 -4.79 -4.27
CA LEU A 110 0.19 -4.16 -4.29
C LEU A 110 -0.69 -4.67 -5.44
N GLY A 111 -0.10 -5.11 -6.54
CA GLY A 111 -0.83 -5.68 -7.67
C GLY A 111 -1.23 -7.14 -7.48
N ASN A 112 -0.80 -7.79 -6.40
CA ASN A 112 -1.02 -9.22 -6.16
C ASN A 112 -1.42 -9.48 -4.70
N ILE A 113 -2.42 -8.78 -4.22
CA ILE A 113 -2.91 -8.94 -2.86
C ILE A 113 -3.84 -10.14 -2.78
N ILE A 114 -3.50 -11.07 -1.90
CA ILE A 114 -4.37 -12.18 -1.54
C ILE A 114 -4.28 -12.35 -0.03
N GLY A 115 -5.41 -12.30 0.63
CA GLY A 115 -5.40 -12.41 2.08
C GLY A 115 -6.74 -12.83 2.68
N ASP A 116 -6.66 -13.46 3.84
CA ASP A 116 -7.81 -13.78 4.67
C ASP A 116 -7.84 -12.79 5.83
N LEU A 117 -8.96 -12.11 5.99
CA LEU A 117 -9.09 -11.08 7.03
C LEU A 117 -9.06 -11.64 8.44
N THR A 118 -9.14 -12.96 8.58
CA THR A 118 -9.02 -13.65 9.89
C THR A 118 -7.57 -14.01 10.22
N ASP A 119 -6.63 -13.89 9.27
CA ASP A 119 -5.23 -14.11 9.55
C ASP A 119 -4.65 -12.97 10.39
N PRO A 120 -3.66 -13.24 11.25
CA PRO A 120 -3.03 -12.18 12.03
C PRO A 120 -2.23 -11.22 11.14
N GLU A 121 -2.12 -9.96 11.60
CA GLU A 121 -1.22 -8.99 11.00
C GLU A 121 0.22 -9.43 11.19
N VAL A 122 1.03 -9.29 10.16
CA VAL A 122 2.47 -9.56 10.24
C VAL A 122 3.26 -8.36 9.72
N GLN A 123 4.47 -8.19 10.26
CA GLN A 123 5.48 -7.37 9.62
C GLN A 123 6.36 -8.29 8.80
N PHE A 124 6.66 -7.90 7.58
CA PHE A 124 7.50 -8.68 6.69
C PHE A 124 8.46 -7.80 5.91
N GLU A 125 9.54 -8.42 5.43
CA GLU A 125 10.47 -7.75 4.53
C GLU A 125 10.40 -8.36 3.14
N PHE A 126 10.75 -7.54 2.16
CA PHE A 126 10.82 -7.94 0.76
C PHE A 126 11.94 -7.19 0.06
N ASP A 127 12.38 -7.72 -1.08
CA ASP A 127 13.53 -7.20 -1.80
C ASP A 127 13.21 -5.86 -2.46
N SER A 128 14.15 -4.93 -2.37
CA SER A 128 14.04 -3.63 -3.02
C SER A 128 14.53 -3.65 -4.47
N GLY A 129 15.21 -4.71 -4.89
CA GLY A 129 15.91 -4.75 -6.16
C GLY A 129 17.33 -4.16 -6.08
N VAL A 130 17.70 -3.60 -4.93
CA VAL A 130 19.04 -3.07 -4.67
C VAL A 130 19.71 -3.99 -3.65
N SER A 131 20.96 -4.37 -3.93
CA SER A 131 21.71 -5.29 -3.04
C SER A 131 21.73 -4.79 -1.60
N GLN A 132 21.41 -5.68 -0.66
CA GLN A 132 21.41 -5.44 0.78
C GLN A 132 20.37 -4.41 1.26
N VAL A 133 19.48 -3.94 0.39
CA VAL A 133 18.40 -3.04 0.78
C VAL A 133 17.09 -3.82 0.78
N LYS A 134 16.40 -3.80 1.91
CA LYS A 134 15.09 -4.44 2.07
C LYS A 134 14.04 -3.39 2.36
N TYR A 135 12.84 -3.64 1.87
CA TYR A 135 11.65 -2.89 2.25
C TYR A 135 10.86 -3.65 3.30
N PHE A 136 10.04 -2.94 4.04
CA PHE A 136 9.21 -3.51 5.10
C PHE A 136 7.77 -3.06 4.92
N ALA A 137 6.84 -3.95 5.25
CA ALA A 137 5.43 -3.61 5.28
C ALA A 137 4.72 -4.44 6.35
N ASN A 138 3.55 -3.96 6.74
CA ASN A 138 2.66 -4.70 7.61
C ASN A 138 1.40 -5.08 6.83
N SER A 139 0.90 -6.28 7.04
CA SER A 139 -0.28 -6.77 6.33
C SER A 139 -0.88 -8.00 7.01
N ARG A 140 -2.18 -8.22 6.78
CA ARG A 140 -2.83 -9.51 7.05
C ARG A 140 -2.78 -10.44 5.85
N CYS A 141 -2.32 -9.94 4.70
CA CYS A 141 -2.19 -10.70 3.47
C CYS A 141 -0.88 -11.49 3.43
N ARG A 142 -0.81 -12.42 2.50
CA ARG A 142 0.35 -13.30 2.32
C ARG A 142 0.74 -13.35 0.85
N TRP A 143 2.04 -13.45 0.59
CA TRP A 143 2.58 -13.59 -0.77
C TRP A 143 3.41 -14.87 -0.84
N ASP A 144 3.36 -15.55 -1.98
CA ASP A 144 4.04 -16.84 -2.17
C ASP A 144 5.55 -16.69 -2.32
N THR A 145 6.02 -15.54 -2.80
CA THR A 145 7.43 -15.28 -3.04
C THR A 145 7.85 -13.94 -2.45
N ASP A 146 9.14 -13.81 -2.13
CA ASP A 146 9.73 -12.57 -1.62
C ASP A 146 8.94 -12.00 -0.45
N PHE A 147 8.71 -12.86 0.53
CA PHE A 147 7.89 -12.56 1.69
C PHE A 147 8.48 -13.23 2.92
N LYS A 148 9.21 -12.46 3.72
CA LYS A 148 9.83 -12.97 4.94
C LYS A 148 9.19 -12.32 6.16
N VAL A 149 8.47 -13.09 6.93
CA VAL A 149 7.83 -12.62 8.15
C VAL A 149 8.87 -12.34 9.22
N LEU A 150 8.83 -11.15 9.80
CA LEU A 150 9.71 -10.73 10.88
C LEU A 150 8.99 -10.78 12.24
N GLU A 151 7.70 -10.46 12.25
CA GLU A 151 6.90 -10.41 13.47
C GLU A 151 5.45 -10.73 13.17
N VAL A 152 4.80 -11.44 14.08
CA VAL A 152 3.36 -11.73 14.02
C VAL A 152 2.71 -11.01 15.19
N PHE A 153 1.68 -10.21 14.90
CA PHE A 153 0.94 -9.47 15.92
C PHE A 153 -0.28 -10.28 16.34
N GLN A 154 -0.50 -10.38 17.64
CA GLN A 154 -1.67 -11.04 18.21
C GLN A 154 -2.77 -10.00 18.46
N ASP A 155 -3.98 -10.35 18.08
CA ASP A 155 -5.16 -9.50 18.33
C ASP A 155 -5.67 -9.67 19.77
#